data_9fa5d16ef514aef57757f631c608b37e
#
_entry.id   9fa5d16ef514aef57757f631c608b37e
#
_cell.length_a   1.000
_cell.length_b   1.000
_cell.length_c   1.000
_cell.angle_alpha   90.00
_cell.angle_beta   90.00
_cell.angle_gamma   90.00
#
_symmetry.space_group_name_H-M   'P 1'
#
loop_
_entity.id
_entity.type
_entity.pdbx_description
1 polymer ?
#
loop_
_entity_poly.entity_id
_entity_poly.type
_entity_poly.pdbx_seq_one_letter_code
_entity_poly.pdbx_strand_id
1 'polypeptide(L)'
;MLSPETQDLLPHDTRSLLFPSFMRSELLGLVAGFGTTFAALPDLIAMLRRRSSSGMNPRMAAIMGVFQVLWIYYGLLIASRPVIVWNIIAVLVNFVSVGSFFFFRHKEKQAPGTEKLVAKAPSR
;
A
#
# COMPACT_ATOMS: atom_id res chain seq x y z
N MET A 1 16.46 12.46 -30.22
CA MET A 1 16.02 11.75 -31.43
C MET A 1 17.27 11.46 -32.26
N LEU A 2 17.71 10.21 -32.27
CA LEU A 2 18.91 9.80 -33.06
C LEU A 2 18.52 9.74 -34.54
N SER A 3 19.39 10.23 -35.42
CA SER A 3 19.15 10.18 -36.85
C SER A 3 19.09 8.72 -37.34
N PRO A 4 18.37 8.43 -38.45
CA PRO A 4 18.22 7.06 -38.99
C PRO A 4 19.56 6.39 -39.25
N GLU A 5 20.55 7.17 -39.64
CA GLU A 5 21.92 6.70 -39.95
C GLU A 5 22.68 6.20 -38.72
N THR A 6 22.35 6.76 -37.52
CA THR A 6 22.96 6.36 -36.24
C THR A 6 22.35 5.06 -35.70
N GLN A 7 21.14 4.71 -36.17
CA GLN A 7 20.47 3.47 -35.74
C GLN A 7 21.07 2.21 -36.43
N ASP A 8 21.66 2.36 -37.62
CA ASP A 8 22.28 1.24 -38.33
C ASP A 8 23.71 0.93 -37.85
N LEU A 9 24.31 1.86 -37.09
CA LEU A 9 25.65 1.68 -36.51
C LEU A 9 25.63 0.96 -35.14
N LEU A 10 24.44 0.75 -34.56
CA LEU A 10 24.33 -0.02 -33.34
C LEU A 10 24.44 -1.52 -33.66
N PRO A 11 25.33 -2.26 -32.98
CA PRO A 11 25.44 -3.70 -33.14
C PRO A 11 24.07 -4.36 -32.97
N HIS A 12 23.74 -5.34 -33.80
CA HIS A 12 22.47 -6.10 -33.72
C HIS A 12 22.15 -6.63 -32.32
N ASP A 13 23.14 -6.78 -31.48
CA ASP A 13 23.05 -7.23 -30.12
C ASP A 13 22.42 -6.18 -29.17
N THR A 14 22.55 -4.89 -29.49
CA THR A 14 21.94 -3.81 -28.69
C THR A 14 20.43 -3.74 -28.88
N ARG A 15 19.91 -4.16 -30.03
CA ARG A 15 18.45 -4.27 -30.27
C ARG A 15 17.80 -5.38 -29.43
N SER A 16 18.51 -6.49 -29.24
CA SER A 16 18.06 -7.60 -28.42
C SER A 16 18.05 -7.23 -26.90
N LEU A 17 18.87 -6.25 -26.49
CA LEU A 17 18.89 -5.73 -25.12
C LEU A 17 17.77 -4.70 -24.85
N LEU A 18 17.23 -4.06 -25.89
CA LEU A 18 16.14 -3.07 -25.75
C LEU A 18 14.75 -3.75 -25.62
N PHE A 19 14.53 -4.89 -26.25
CA PHE A 19 13.29 -5.66 -26.12
C PHE A 19 13.08 -6.30 -24.74
N PRO A 20 14.12 -6.83 -24.05
CA PRO A 20 13.95 -7.29 -22.68
C PRO A 20 13.77 -6.15 -21.66
N SER A 21 14.07 -4.89 -21.98
CA SER A 21 13.96 -3.79 -21.02
C SER A 21 12.51 -3.47 -20.62
N PHE A 22 11.57 -3.57 -21.55
CA PHE A 22 10.15 -3.37 -21.25
C PHE A 22 9.62 -4.49 -20.34
N MET A 23 9.92 -5.74 -20.62
CA MET A 23 9.54 -6.87 -19.77
C MET A 23 10.23 -6.81 -18.39
N ARG A 24 11.48 -6.34 -18.34
CA ARG A 24 12.22 -6.16 -17.09
C ARG A 24 11.61 -5.03 -16.24
N SER A 25 11.21 -3.93 -16.85
CA SER A 25 10.57 -2.82 -16.13
C SER A 25 9.19 -3.20 -15.58
N GLU A 26 8.41 -3.97 -16.32
CA GLU A 26 7.14 -4.51 -15.82
C GLU A 26 7.35 -5.50 -14.67
N LEU A 27 8.31 -6.40 -14.79
CA LEU A 27 8.65 -7.36 -13.73
C LEU A 27 9.15 -6.64 -12.47
N LEU A 28 10.04 -5.65 -12.63
CA LEU A 28 10.49 -4.82 -11.51
C LEU A 28 9.33 -4.07 -10.86
N GLY A 29 8.42 -3.51 -11.66
CA GLY A 29 7.20 -2.85 -11.15
C GLY A 29 6.29 -3.80 -10.40
N LEU A 30 6.15 -5.05 -10.86
CA LEU A 30 5.40 -6.09 -10.15
C LEU A 30 6.05 -6.44 -8.81
N VAL A 31 7.36 -6.71 -8.79
CA VAL A 31 8.09 -7.07 -7.57
C VAL A 31 8.11 -5.92 -6.56
N ALA A 32 8.39 -4.70 -7.03
CA ALA A 32 8.39 -3.51 -6.17
C ALA A 32 6.99 -3.23 -5.59
N GLY A 33 5.95 -3.31 -6.42
CA GLY A 33 4.57 -3.15 -6.00
C GLY A 33 4.12 -4.22 -5.00
N PHE A 34 4.53 -5.48 -5.21
CA PHE A 34 4.32 -6.55 -4.25
C PHE A 34 4.94 -6.20 -2.89
N GLY A 35 6.22 -5.84 -2.85
CA GLY A 35 6.91 -5.50 -1.62
C GLY A 35 6.28 -4.34 -0.88
N THR A 36 5.96 -3.25 -1.57
CA THR A 36 5.33 -2.05 -0.96
C THR A 36 3.91 -2.30 -0.47
N THR A 37 3.11 -3.06 -1.22
CA THR A 37 1.72 -3.37 -0.84
C THR A 37 1.68 -4.30 0.37
N PHE A 38 2.52 -5.33 0.38
CA PHE A 38 2.56 -6.29 1.48
C PHE A 38 3.32 -5.79 2.71
N ALA A 39 4.14 -4.74 2.60
CA ALA A 39 4.77 -4.10 3.76
C ALA A 39 3.75 -3.55 4.78
N ALA A 40 2.55 -3.16 4.35
CA ALA A 40 1.48 -2.70 5.23
C ALA A 40 0.69 -3.82 5.91
N LEU A 41 0.77 -5.06 5.40
CA LEU A 41 0.00 -6.19 5.95
C LEU A 41 0.37 -6.58 7.38
N PRO A 42 1.65 -6.61 7.81
CA PRO A 42 1.98 -6.94 9.18
C PRO A 42 1.29 -6.03 10.20
N ASP A 43 1.21 -4.73 9.94
CA ASP A 43 0.55 -3.77 10.81
C ASP A 43 -0.96 -4.01 10.88
N LEU A 44 -1.59 -4.27 9.74
CA LEU A 44 -3.00 -4.62 9.67
C LEU A 44 -3.28 -5.91 10.44
N ILE A 45 -2.47 -6.96 10.23
CA ILE A 45 -2.62 -8.24 10.93
C ILE A 45 -2.42 -8.06 12.44
N ALA A 46 -1.42 -7.28 12.85
CA ALA A 46 -1.16 -7.00 14.27
C ALA A 46 -2.34 -6.26 14.92
N MET A 47 -2.92 -5.28 14.23
CA MET A 47 -4.12 -4.57 14.71
C MET A 47 -5.32 -5.52 14.85
N LEU A 48 -5.58 -6.37 13.86
CA LEU A 48 -6.66 -7.35 13.88
C LEU A 48 -6.48 -8.39 14.99
N ARG A 49 -5.24 -8.86 15.20
CA ARG A 49 -4.92 -9.83 16.28
C ARG A 49 -5.07 -9.21 17.67
N ARG A 50 -4.63 -7.97 17.86
CA ARG A 50 -4.77 -7.26 19.15
C ARG A 50 -6.22 -6.84 19.43
N ARG A 51 -7.07 -6.81 18.39
CA ARG A 51 -8.44 -6.30 18.45
C ARG A 51 -8.52 -4.90 19.08
N SER A 52 -7.50 -4.09 18.82
CA SER A 52 -7.35 -2.75 19.37
C SER A 52 -6.91 -1.78 18.29
N SER A 53 -7.42 -0.56 18.36
CA SER A 53 -7.03 0.55 17.48
C SER A 53 -5.67 1.17 17.86
N SER A 54 -5.06 0.70 18.93
CA SER A 54 -3.78 1.20 19.45
C SER A 54 -2.64 1.05 18.44
N GLY A 55 -1.92 2.14 18.20
CA GLY A 55 -0.73 2.19 17.33
C GLY A 55 -1.00 2.50 15.87
N MET A 56 -2.25 2.60 15.41
CA MET A 56 -2.58 3.00 14.05
C MET A 56 -2.90 4.48 13.95
N ASN A 57 -2.35 5.14 12.94
CA ASN A 57 -2.70 6.52 12.59
C ASN A 57 -3.68 6.55 11.40
N PRO A 58 -5.00 6.75 11.63
CA PRO A 58 -5.99 6.72 10.56
C PRO A 58 -5.84 7.87 9.55
N ARG A 59 -5.26 9.00 10.00
CA ARG A 59 -5.00 10.15 9.11
C ARG A 59 -3.94 9.79 8.08
N MET A 60 -2.89 9.07 8.49
CA MET A 60 -1.84 8.62 7.60
C MET A 60 -2.39 7.65 6.55
N ALA A 61 -3.20 6.68 6.97
CA ALA A 61 -3.84 5.73 6.05
C ALA A 61 -4.80 6.43 5.06
N ALA A 62 -5.54 7.44 5.50
CA ALA A 62 -6.40 8.22 4.62
C ALA A 62 -5.61 9.01 3.57
N ILE A 63 -4.52 9.68 3.98
CA ILE A 63 -3.64 10.41 3.06
C ILE A 63 -3.02 9.44 2.05
N MET A 64 -2.51 8.31 2.50
CA MET A 64 -1.96 7.27 1.62
C MET A 64 -3.00 6.77 0.61
N GLY A 65 -4.24 6.56 1.05
CA GLY A 65 -5.35 6.16 0.17
C GLY A 65 -5.61 7.18 -0.95
N VAL A 66 -5.60 8.48 -0.63
CA VAL A 66 -5.75 9.55 -1.63
C VAL A 66 -4.62 9.50 -2.66
N PHE A 67 -3.37 9.40 -2.21
CA PHE A 67 -2.23 9.31 -3.13
C PHE A 67 -2.25 8.04 -3.98
N GLN A 68 -2.75 6.93 -3.46
CA GLN A 68 -2.91 5.70 -4.22
C GLN A 68 -3.95 5.84 -5.35
N VAL A 69 -5.04 6.58 -5.11
CA VAL A 69 -6.01 6.91 -6.17
C VAL A 69 -5.36 7.75 -7.27
N LEU A 70 -4.52 8.73 -6.90
CA LEU A 70 -3.74 9.51 -7.88
C LEU A 70 -2.76 8.62 -8.66
N TRP A 71 -2.13 7.64 -8.01
CA TRP A 71 -1.26 6.67 -8.67
C TRP A 71 -2.01 5.74 -9.63
N ILE A 72 -3.25 5.34 -9.31
CA ILE A 72 -4.11 4.58 -10.24
C ILE A 72 -4.39 5.45 -11.49
N TYR A 73 -4.77 6.70 -11.29
CA TYR A 73 -5.00 7.62 -12.39
C TYR A 73 -3.76 7.82 -13.26
N TYR A 74 -2.60 8.05 -12.64
CA TYR A 74 -1.33 8.13 -13.35
C TYR A 74 -1.02 6.82 -14.11
N GLY A 75 -1.22 5.67 -13.50
CA GLY A 75 -1.05 4.36 -14.14
C GLY A 75 -1.93 4.18 -15.38
N LEU A 76 -3.16 4.72 -15.37
CA LEU A 76 -4.04 4.73 -16.54
C LEU A 76 -3.48 5.60 -17.66
N LEU A 77 -2.93 6.79 -17.33
CA LEU A 77 -2.36 7.70 -18.32
C LEU A 77 -1.13 7.11 -19.03
N ILE A 78 -0.30 6.36 -18.31
CA ILE A 78 0.90 5.72 -18.87
C ILE A 78 0.66 4.28 -19.32
N ALA A 79 -0.58 3.78 -19.25
CA ALA A 79 -0.99 2.42 -19.59
C ALA A 79 -0.17 1.32 -18.85
N SER A 80 0.26 1.59 -17.62
CA SER A 80 1.07 0.66 -16.81
C SER A 80 0.17 -0.23 -15.94
N ARG A 81 0.00 -1.48 -16.38
CA ARG A 81 -0.79 -2.48 -15.64
C ARG A 81 -0.29 -2.74 -14.22
N PRO A 82 1.03 -2.90 -13.96
CA PRO A 82 1.53 -3.11 -12.60
C PRO A 82 1.16 -1.97 -11.65
N VAL A 83 1.31 -0.72 -12.09
CA VAL A 83 0.99 0.45 -11.27
C VAL A 83 -0.49 0.46 -10.89
N ILE A 84 -1.38 0.18 -11.84
CA ILE A 84 -2.83 0.17 -11.60
C ILE A 84 -3.19 -0.93 -10.60
N VAL A 85 -2.77 -2.17 -10.86
CA VAL A 85 -3.15 -3.34 -10.06
C VAL A 85 -2.70 -3.20 -8.62
N TRP A 86 -1.42 -2.85 -8.39
CA TRP A 86 -0.88 -2.75 -7.03
C TRP A 86 -1.49 -1.60 -6.23
N ASN A 87 -1.79 -0.48 -6.87
CA ASN A 87 -2.44 0.61 -6.17
C ASN A 87 -3.92 0.32 -5.86
N ILE A 88 -4.64 -0.43 -6.70
CA ILE A 88 -5.99 -0.90 -6.36
C ILE A 88 -5.94 -1.80 -5.11
N ILE A 89 -5.04 -2.78 -5.09
CA ILE A 89 -4.88 -3.67 -3.93
C ILE A 89 -4.52 -2.85 -2.67
N ALA A 90 -3.61 -1.89 -2.78
CA ALA A 90 -3.20 -1.05 -1.68
C ALA A 90 -4.34 -0.16 -1.16
N VAL A 91 -5.19 0.38 -2.03
CA VAL A 91 -6.42 1.12 -1.63
C VAL A 91 -7.34 0.22 -0.83
N LEU A 92 -7.57 -1.03 -1.26
CA LEU A 92 -8.42 -1.99 -0.54
C LEU A 92 -7.85 -2.30 0.84
N VAL A 93 -6.54 -2.55 0.96
CA VAL A 93 -5.86 -2.79 2.25
C VAL A 93 -6.00 -1.58 3.17
N ASN A 94 -5.84 -0.37 2.66
CA ASN A 94 -6.03 0.86 3.44
C ASN A 94 -7.49 1.02 3.89
N PHE A 95 -8.46 0.72 3.04
CA PHE A 95 -9.88 0.78 3.40
C PHE A 95 -10.21 -0.19 4.53
N VAL A 96 -9.72 -1.43 4.46
CA VAL A 96 -9.88 -2.42 5.52
C VAL A 96 -9.21 -1.95 6.81
N SER A 97 -8.03 -1.36 6.72
CA SER A 97 -7.28 -0.84 7.88
C SER A 97 -8.03 0.29 8.57
N VAL A 98 -8.50 1.28 7.83
CA VAL A 98 -9.28 2.41 8.37
C VAL A 98 -10.61 1.93 8.94
N GLY A 99 -11.32 1.06 8.24
CA GLY A 99 -12.59 0.48 8.72
C GLY A 99 -12.41 -0.30 10.03
N SER A 100 -11.37 -1.14 10.11
CA SER A 100 -11.03 -1.88 11.32
C SER A 100 -10.67 -0.95 12.48
N PHE A 101 -9.94 0.15 12.23
CA PHE A 101 -9.61 1.14 13.22
C PHE A 101 -10.88 1.75 13.83
N PHE A 102 -11.80 2.22 13.01
CA PHE A 102 -13.05 2.81 13.52
C PHE A 102 -13.92 1.80 14.27
N PHE A 103 -13.96 0.56 13.79
CA PHE A 103 -14.70 -0.52 14.44
C PHE A 103 -14.16 -0.81 15.85
N PHE A 104 -12.85 -0.97 16.00
CA PHE A 104 -12.24 -1.25 17.31
C PHE A 104 -12.31 -0.04 18.23
N ARG A 105 -12.10 1.16 17.73
CA ARG A 105 -12.21 2.38 18.49
C ARG A 105 -13.63 2.60 19.03
N HIS A 106 -14.65 2.27 18.25
CA HIS A 106 -16.04 2.34 18.69
C HIS A 106 -16.31 1.35 19.84
N LYS A 107 -15.81 0.13 19.72
CA LYS A 107 -15.89 -0.90 20.74
C LYS A 107 -15.17 -0.51 22.04
N GLU A 108 -13.98 0.06 21.94
CA GLU A 108 -13.19 0.54 23.07
C GLU A 108 -13.92 1.67 23.83
N LYS A 109 -14.63 2.55 23.13
CA LYS A 109 -15.45 3.61 23.75
C LYS A 109 -16.71 3.08 24.45
N GLN A 110 -17.23 1.96 24.02
CA GLN A 110 -18.43 1.34 24.61
C GLN A 110 -18.11 0.48 25.83
N ALA A 111 -16.84 0.19 26.12
CA ALA A 111 -16.39 -0.56 27.30
C ALA A 111 -15.76 0.33 28.38
N PRO A 112 -16.47 1.35 28.94
CA PRO A 112 -15.90 2.31 29.90
C PRO A 112 -15.90 1.81 31.33
N GLY A 113 -16.13 0.52 31.60
CA GLY A 113 -16.48 0.02 32.93
C GLY A 113 -15.33 -0.59 33.74
N THR A 114 -14.27 -1.08 33.14
CA THR A 114 -13.30 -1.90 33.89
C THR A 114 -12.22 -1.08 34.59
N GLU A 115 -11.82 0.05 34.02
CA GLU A 115 -10.76 0.88 34.62
C GLU A 115 -11.25 1.67 35.84
N LYS A 116 -12.55 2.08 35.87
CA LYS A 116 -13.14 2.76 37.02
C LYS A 116 -13.43 1.84 38.21
N LEU A 117 -13.58 0.54 37.97
CA LEU A 117 -13.78 -0.44 39.04
C LEU A 117 -12.48 -0.79 39.75
N VAL A 118 -11.34 -0.81 39.02
CA VAL A 118 -10.02 -1.06 39.61
C VAL A 118 -9.55 0.14 40.45
N ALA A 119 -9.83 1.37 39.98
CA ALA A 119 -9.48 2.58 40.72
C ALA A 119 -10.34 2.80 42.03
N LYS A 120 -11.45 2.09 42.17
CA LYS A 120 -12.36 2.19 43.35
C LYS A 120 -12.20 1.02 44.32
N ALA A 121 -11.22 0.15 44.14
CA ALA A 121 -10.93 -0.90 45.12
C ALA A 121 -10.28 -0.29 46.35
N PRO A 122 -10.85 -0.44 47.54
CA PRO A 122 -10.25 0.10 48.77
C PRO A 122 -8.93 -0.64 49.03
N SER A 123 -7.85 0.14 49.20
CA SER A 123 -6.57 -0.37 49.71
C SER A 123 -6.78 -0.98 51.09
N ARG A 124 -6.63 -2.30 51.16
CA ARG A 124 -6.46 -3.03 52.41
C ARG A 124 -5.01 -3.00 52.84
#